data_016f1d678493805d62842acaacc32574
#
_entry.id   016f1d678493805d62842acaacc32574
#
_cell.length_a   1.000
_cell.length_b   1.000
_cell.length_c   1.000
_cell.angle_alpha   90.00
_cell.angle_beta   90.00
_cell.angle_gamma   90.00
#
_symmetry.space_group_name_H-M   'P 1'
#
loop_
_entity.id
_entity.type
_entity.pdbx_description
1 polymer ?
#
loop_
_entity_poly.entity_id
_entity_poly.type
_entity_poly.pdbx_seq_one_letter_code
_entity_poly.pdbx_strand_id
1 'polypeptide(L)'
;MKIMFSTACLILLACNIAVASEDQESARIGIVPFGYSGSDARWVSEKLYDSIKDILEDSPEYSFISEGDLEDAFENLGFNPSDFEYGVPPDFVADAGVALGAEMILFGNIAPAEDNFQVFWNICIPASGNTINADPAMVQKNSDPVRELADNMISDLSGLVGGRTQQALDQAAFSIQMKNWSMAIMFLNQALSVDPALLEARFQLAGVYLEADVDSVDKALEIYEGILAEDETNTDALTGIGNVYLAEDDAAAAKTYFENAVDIDSENADAYLGLAQAYQMLGELDQAITSFETALASNPDNLSIKFPLSLLYFQTEEYSKAIPYMEEILAVSSNMNGLRQRLIQSYVKTGDYGKAADNAVIYLESDPGNSQKILYTAQIEARAGRTTSAVNRLESLISSTGNREAYILLASIYRDSGQRSAMQNVFSRLSNSYPNDPLANYMMGAFYYQSGSDKARISELVPENIPTWQSAINDLNTAISYLASVSGYRSGSAQSMVQAANNSISLCQEKIDRVERYSQ
;
A
#
# COMPACT_ATOMS: atom_id res chain seq x y z
N MET A 1 -34.58 8.92 -11.20
CA MET A 1 -33.54 7.88 -11.49
C MET A 1 -33.95 6.67 -10.69
N LYS A 2 -34.28 5.53 -11.33
CA LYS A 2 -34.81 4.36 -10.64
C LYS A 2 -33.68 3.79 -9.75
N ILE A 3 -33.95 3.71 -8.46
CA ILE A 3 -33.13 2.97 -7.51
C ILE A 3 -33.41 1.49 -7.79
N MET A 4 -32.48 0.79 -8.45
CA MET A 4 -32.58 -0.67 -8.57
C MET A 4 -32.02 -1.29 -7.28
N PHE A 5 -32.89 -1.82 -6.48
CA PHE A 5 -32.53 -2.67 -5.36
C PHE A 5 -32.58 -4.13 -5.79
N SER A 6 -31.56 -4.88 -5.43
CA SER A 6 -31.61 -6.34 -5.48
C SER A 6 -32.43 -6.86 -4.30
N THR A 7 -33.74 -6.73 -4.42
CA THR A 7 -34.75 -7.25 -3.48
C THR A 7 -34.76 -8.76 -3.37
N ALA A 8 -34.14 -9.43 -4.34
CA ALA A 8 -34.11 -10.88 -4.45
C ALA A 8 -33.50 -11.58 -3.22
N CYS A 9 -32.53 -10.93 -2.54
CA CYS A 9 -31.81 -11.58 -1.43
C CYS A 9 -32.64 -11.74 -0.16
N LEU A 10 -33.40 -10.73 0.24
CA LEU A 10 -34.23 -10.81 1.45
C LEU A 10 -35.38 -11.83 1.32
N ILE A 11 -35.97 -11.90 0.16
CA ILE A 11 -37.16 -12.71 -0.07
C ILE A 11 -36.83 -14.18 -0.32
N LEU A 12 -35.70 -14.47 -0.96
CA LEU A 12 -35.27 -15.87 -1.15
C LEU A 12 -34.79 -16.53 0.15
N LEU A 13 -34.20 -15.75 1.08
CA LEU A 13 -33.89 -16.27 2.40
C LEU A 13 -35.16 -16.57 3.21
N ALA A 14 -36.16 -15.70 3.15
CA ALA A 14 -37.44 -15.94 3.78
C ALA A 14 -38.15 -17.17 3.19
N CYS A 15 -38.12 -17.35 1.85
CA CYS A 15 -38.73 -18.53 1.21
C CYS A 15 -37.98 -19.84 1.49
N ASN A 16 -36.65 -19.84 1.66
CA ASN A 16 -35.89 -21.04 2.00
C ASN A 16 -36.03 -21.46 3.47
N ILE A 17 -36.26 -20.49 4.34
CA ILE A 17 -36.53 -20.76 5.77
C ILE A 17 -37.95 -21.31 5.95
N ALA A 18 -38.93 -20.79 5.21
CA ALA A 18 -40.31 -21.26 5.22
C ALA A 18 -40.53 -22.70 4.67
N VAL A 19 -39.57 -23.26 3.90
CA VAL A 19 -39.65 -24.62 3.38
C VAL A 19 -39.07 -25.68 4.35
N ALA A 20 -38.38 -25.24 5.41
CA ALA A 20 -37.70 -26.15 6.36
C ALA A 20 -38.53 -26.55 7.58
N SER A 21 -39.74 -25.98 7.81
CA SER A 21 -40.62 -26.38 8.92
C SER A 21 -42.06 -26.66 8.46
N GLU A 22 -42.52 -27.87 8.62
CA GLU A 22 -43.95 -28.28 8.44
C GLU A 22 -44.89 -27.67 9.51
N ASP A 23 -44.36 -26.99 10.52
CA ASP A 23 -45.12 -26.19 11.46
C ASP A 23 -44.85 -24.71 11.16
N GLN A 24 -45.91 -23.95 10.83
CA GLN A 24 -45.87 -22.49 10.57
C GLN A 24 -45.47 -21.70 11.81
N GLU A 25 -44.22 -21.76 12.25
CA GLU A 25 -43.64 -20.76 13.11
C GLU A 25 -43.07 -19.63 12.26
N SER A 26 -43.49 -18.39 12.57
CA SER A 26 -42.99 -17.18 11.89
C SER A 26 -41.47 -17.04 12.07
N ALA A 27 -40.72 -16.78 10.99
CA ALA A 27 -39.27 -16.64 11.06
C ALA A 27 -38.86 -15.49 12.00
N ARG A 28 -37.94 -15.77 12.94
CA ARG A 28 -37.46 -14.77 13.93
C ARG A 28 -36.38 -13.89 13.32
N ILE A 29 -36.70 -12.60 13.18
CA ILE A 29 -35.80 -11.63 12.53
C ILE A 29 -35.46 -10.52 13.52
N GLY A 30 -34.16 -10.20 13.61
CA GLY A 30 -33.63 -9.03 14.32
C GLY A 30 -33.12 -7.96 13.36
N ILE A 31 -33.20 -6.71 13.78
CA ILE A 31 -32.58 -5.57 13.08
C ILE A 31 -31.65 -4.87 14.05
N VAL A 32 -30.36 -4.85 13.74
CA VAL A 32 -29.40 -4.01 14.46
C VAL A 32 -29.43 -2.61 13.86
N PRO A 33 -29.48 -1.55 14.68
CA PRO A 33 -29.39 -0.18 14.19
C PRO A 33 -28.18 0.00 13.25
N PHE A 34 -28.40 0.69 12.13
CA PHE A 34 -27.33 0.89 11.16
C PHE A 34 -26.28 1.85 11.71
N GLY A 35 -25.02 1.45 11.69
CA GLY A 35 -23.90 2.35 11.96
C GLY A 35 -23.89 3.53 10.98
N TYR A 36 -23.42 4.71 11.39
CA TYR A 36 -23.38 5.88 10.55
C TYR A 36 -22.12 6.71 10.77
N SER A 37 -21.68 7.42 9.74
CA SER A 37 -20.59 8.37 9.84
C SER A 37 -21.10 9.80 9.56
N GLY A 38 -21.04 10.64 10.60
CA GLY A 38 -21.47 12.05 10.56
C GLY A 38 -22.92 12.27 11.00
N SER A 39 -23.17 13.45 11.57
CA SER A 39 -24.46 13.84 12.17
C SER A 39 -25.66 13.78 11.21
N ASP A 40 -25.40 13.99 9.92
CA ASP A 40 -26.44 14.02 8.89
C ASP A 40 -26.93 12.61 8.50
N ALA A 41 -26.14 11.57 8.76
CA ALA A 41 -26.52 10.19 8.44
C ALA A 41 -27.36 9.50 9.54
N ARG A 42 -27.37 10.07 10.74
CA ARG A 42 -28.11 9.51 11.89
C ARG A 42 -29.61 9.37 11.61
N TRP A 43 -30.25 10.40 11.08
CA TRP A 43 -31.67 10.37 10.78
C TRP A 43 -32.03 9.33 9.70
N VAL A 44 -31.08 9.04 8.75
CA VAL A 44 -31.27 7.98 7.75
C VAL A 44 -31.26 6.62 8.43
N SER A 45 -30.34 6.41 9.37
CA SER A 45 -30.24 5.16 10.15
C SER A 45 -31.52 4.90 10.94
N GLU A 46 -31.98 5.90 11.71
CA GLU A 46 -33.21 5.79 12.52
C GLU A 46 -34.43 5.50 11.63
N LYS A 47 -34.58 6.24 10.54
CA LYS A 47 -35.72 6.10 9.64
C LYS A 47 -35.70 4.79 8.83
N LEU A 48 -34.53 4.31 8.44
CA LEU A 48 -34.35 3.04 7.78
C LEU A 48 -34.73 1.88 8.71
N TYR A 49 -34.25 1.93 9.94
CA TYR A 49 -34.61 0.97 10.98
C TYR A 49 -36.13 0.88 11.20
N ASP A 50 -36.78 2.04 11.46
CA ASP A 50 -38.22 2.11 11.71
C ASP A 50 -39.03 1.56 10.53
N SER A 51 -38.66 1.89 9.30
CA SER A 51 -39.40 1.46 8.12
C SER A 51 -39.23 -0.02 7.79
N ILE A 52 -38.03 -0.60 8.02
CA ILE A 52 -37.85 -2.04 7.87
C ILE A 52 -38.62 -2.78 8.96
N LYS A 53 -38.58 -2.25 10.19
CA LYS A 53 -39.35 -2.77 11.32
C LYS A 53 -40.84 -2.81 11.04
N ASP A 54 -41.43 -1.68 10.59
CA ASP A 54 -42.86 -1.59 10.27
C ASP A 54 -43.27 -2.63 9.22
N ILE A 55 -42.43 -2.87 8.18
CA ILE A 55 -42.72 -3.86 7.14
C ILE A 55 -42.68 -5.28 7.70
N LEU A 56 -41.71 -5.58 8.56
CA LEU A 56 -41.58 -6.92 9.15
C LEU A 56 -42.69 -7.20 10.17
N GLU A 57 -43.09 -6.19 10.97
CA GLU A 57 -44.18 -6.32 11.95
C GLU A 57 -45.54 -6.49 11.26
N ASP A 58 -45.75 -5.86 10.09
CA ASP A 58 -47.00 -5.98 9.33
C ASP A 58 -47.10 -7.33 8.56
N SER A 59 -46.01 -8.10 8.47
CA SER A 59 -45.95 -9.36 7.74
C SER A 59 -46.19 -10.55 8.68
N PRO A 60 -47.23 -11.35 8.45
CA PRO A 60 -47.55 -12.49 9.33
C PRO A 60 -46.51 -13.63 9.26
N GLU A 61 -45.61 -13.56 8.30
CA GLU A 61 -44.57 -14.56 8.03
C GLU A 61 -43.36 -14.39 8.97
N TYR A 62 -43.24 -13.23 9.66
CA TYR A 62 -42.08 -12.87 10.48
C TYR A 62 -42.46 -12.58 11.94
N SER A 63 -41.58 -12.96 12.86
CA SER A 63 -41.58 -12.50 14.24
C SER A 63 -40.37 -11.63 14.51
N PHE A 64 -40.61 -10.42 14.96
CA PHE A 64 -39.57 -9.43 15.18
C PHE A 64 -38.91 -9.62 16.58
N ILE A 65 -37.57 -9.56 16.61
CA ILE A 65 -36.79 -9.54 17.85
C ILE A 65 -36.62 -8.09 18.25
N SER A 66 -37.00 -7.73 19.46
CA SER A 66 -36.94 -6.35 19.93
C SER A 66 -35.51 -5.82 19.99
N GLU A 67 -35.34 -4.51 19.77
CA GLU A 67 -34.05 -3.83 19.88
C GLU A 67 -33.42 -4.06 21.29
N GLY A 68 -34.23 -4.03 22.35
CA GLY A 68 -33.74 -4.27 23.70
C GLY A 68 -33.22 -5.68 23.91
N ASP A 69 -33.85 -6.72 23.34
CA ASP A 69 -33.35 -8.09 23.43
C ASP A 69 -32.01 -8.24 22.70
N LEU A 70 -31.85 -7.55 21.57
CA LEU A 70 -30.59 -7.52 20.83
C LEU A 70 -29.49 -6.77 21.60
N GLU A 71 -29.79 -5.61 22.15
CA GLU A 71 -28.84 -4.84 22.97
C GLU A 71 -28.38 -5.66 24.19
N ASP A 72 -29.28 -6.29 24.92
CA ASP A 72 -28.96 -7.17 26.03
C ASP A 72 -28.07 -8.35 25.62
N ALA A 73 -28.30 -8.93 24.43
CA ALA A 73 -27.48 -10.01 23.92
C ALA A 73 -26.06 -9.53 23.55
N PHE A 74 -25.93 -8.35 22.93
CA PHE A 74 -24.63 -7.75 22.62
C PHE A 74 -23.85 -7.38 23.88
N GLU A 75 -24.50 -6.79 24.90
CA GLU A 75 -23.87 -6.49 26.20
C GLU A 75 -23.36 -7.76 26.90
N ASN A 76 -24.12 -8.85 26.86
CA ASN A 76 -23.70 -10.15 27.40
C ASN A 76 -22.48 -10.74 26.67
N LEU A 77 -22.29 -10.40 25.40
CA LEU A 77 -21.13 -10.78 24.61
C LEU A 77 -19.94 -9.81 24.77
N GLY A 78 -20.12 -8.74 25.57
CA GLY A 78 -19.10 -7.74 25.85
C GLY A 78 -18.99 -6.62 24.81
N PHE A 79 -19.98 -6.47 23.93
CA PHE A 79 -20.10 -5.37 23.01
C PHE A 79 -20.99 -4.28 23.59
N ASN A 80 -20.54 -3.04 23.59
CA ASN A 80 -21.33 -1.94 24.16
C ASN A 80 -22.29 -1.40 23.08
N PRO A 81 -23.62 -1.40 23.31
CA PRO A 81 -24.59 -0.84 22.38
C PRO A 81 -24.33 0.61 21.96
N SER A 82 -23.69 1.42 22.82
CA SER A 82 -23.27 2.78 22.46
C SER A 82 -22.28 2.84 21.27
N ASP A 83 -21.62 1.73 20.93
CA ASP A 83 -20.65 1.64 19.84
C ASP A 83 -21.32 1.29 18.49
N PHE A 84 -22.66 1.09 18.45
CA PHE A 84 -23.40 0.85 17.20
C PHE A 84 -23.25 1.97 16.18
N GLU A 85 -22.93 3.18 16.60
CA GLU A 85 -22.62 4.29 15.71
C GLU A 85 -21.54 3.95 14.67
N TYR A 86 -20.60 3.06 15.04
CA TYR A 86 -19.50 2.63 14.17
C TYR A 86 -19.77 1.32 13.43
N GLY A 87 -20.96 0.73 13.61
CA GLY A 87 -21.33 -0.59 13.08
C GLY A 87 -20.90 -1.74 13.98
N VAL A 88 -21.63 -2.84 13.89
CA VAL A 88 -21.39 -4.07 14.68
C VAL A 88 -20.58 -5.06 13.83
N PRO A 89 -19.48 -5.64 14.36
CA PRO A 89 -18.74 -6.67 13.67
C PRO A 89 -19.61 -7.92 13.41
N PRO A 90 -19.49 -8.56 12.22
CA PRO A 90 -20.33 -9.70 11.84
C PRO A 90 -20.32 -10.87 12.83
N ASP A 91 -19.18 -11.14 13.46
CA ASP A 91 -19.04 -12.23 14.44
C ASP A 91 -19.94 -12.00 15.66
N PHE A 92 -20.00 -10.77 16.18
CA PHE A 92 -20.90 -10.42 17.29
C PHE A 92 -22.37 -10.51 16.91
N VAL A 93 -22.69 -10.14 15.65
CA VAL A 93 -24.05 -10.25 15.11
C VAL A 93 -24.48 -11.73 15.04
N ALA A 94 -23.59 -12.59 14.60
CA ALA A 94 -23.85 -14.04 14.52
C ALA A 94 -24.07 -14.62 15.92
N ASP A 95 -23.19 -14.34 16.88
CA ASP A 95 -23.26 -14.86 18.24
C ASP A 95 -24.51 -14.37 18.98
N ALA A 96 -24.87 -13.09 18.85
CA ALA A 96 -26.10 -12.53 19.40
C ALA A 96 -27.35 -13.21 18.81
N GLY A 97 -27.34 -13.43 17.49
CA GLY A 97 -28.42 -14.11 16.80
C GLY A 97 -28.62 -15.55 17.28
N VAL A 98 -27.54 -16.29 17.47
CA VAL A 98 -27.61 -17.65 18.05
C VAL A 98 -28.19 -17.62 19.43
N ALA A 99 -27.76 -16.68 20.30
CA ALA A 99 -28.24 -16.55 21.66
C ALA A 99 -29.75 -16.26 21.75
N LEU A 100 -30.29 -15.51 20.77
CA LEU A 100 -31.69 -15.13 20.70
C LEU A 100 -32.55 -16.12 19.88
N GLY A 101 -31.95 -17.12 19.27
CA GLY A 101 -32.65 -18.00 18.32
C GLY A 101 -33.18 -17.27 17.10
N ALA A 102 -32.45 -16.25 16.66
CA ALA A 102 -32.77 -15.54 15.43
C ALA A 102 -32.44 -16.40 14.20
N GLU A 103 -33.30 -16.39 13.22
CA GLU A 103 -33.02 -17.01 11.91
C GLU A 103 -32.20 -16.08 11.02
N MET A 104 -32.46 -14.78 11.13
CA MET A 104 -31.74 -13.73 10.42
C MET A 104 -31.56 -12.48 11.29
N ILE A 105 -30.44 -11.78 11.11
CA ILE A 105 -30.24 -10.44 11.65
C ILE A 105 -29.80 -9.50 10.53
N LEU A 106 -30.53 -8.39 10.39
CA LEU A 106 -30.19 -7.27 9.49
C LEU A 106 -29.28 -6.30 10.21
N PHE A 107 -28.19 -5.91 9.59
CA PHE A 107 -27.26 -4.90 10.11
C PHE A 107 -26.54 -4.19 8.97
N GLY A 108 -25.96 -3.04 9.23
CA GLY A 108 -25.31 -2.29 8.15
C GLY A 108 -24.63 -1.01 8.59
N ASN A 109 -24.24 -0.20 7.59
CA ASN A 109 -23.59 1.08 7.80
C ASN A 109 -24.04 2.10 6.74
N ILE A 110 -24.06 3.38 7.08
CA ILE A 110 -24.44 4.50 6.23
C ILE A 110 -23.27 5.46 6.13
N ALA A 111 -22.81 5.70 4.91
CA ALA A 111 -21.72 6.63 4.62
C ALA A 111 -22.20 7.82 3.77
N PRO A 112 -21.72 9.04 4.01
CA PRO A 112 -22.00 10.17 3.14
C PRO A 112 -21.31 9.98 1.77
N ALA A 113 -22.02 10.32 0.68
CA ALA A 113 -21.56 10.23 -0.69
C ALA A 113 -22.01 11.47 -1.48
N GLU A 114 -21.17 12.48 -1.58
CA GLU A 114 -21.46 13.79 -2.17
C GLU A 114 -22.76 14.42 -1.62
N ASP A 115 -23.82 14.54 -2.46
CA ASP A 115 -25.12 15.05 -2.05
C ASP A 115 -26.10 13.96 -1.57
N ASN A 116 -25.65 12.72 -1.43
CA ASN A 116 -26.45 11.55 -1.10
C ASN A 116 -25.83 10.78 0.08
N PHE A 117 -26.49 9.69 0.47
CA PHE A 117 -25.95 8.68 1.39
C PHE A 117 -25.82 7.35 0.67
N GLN A 118 -24.75 6.65 0.91
CA GLN A 118 -24.58 5.26 0.49
C GLN A 118 -24.89 4.36 1.70
N VAL A 119 -25.88 3.50 1.53
CA VAL A 119 -26.32 2.54 2.54
C VAL A 119 -25.72 1.19 2.20
N PHE A 120 -24.88 0.67 3.08
CA PHE A 120 -24.38 -0.69 3.05
C PHE A 120 -25.16 -1.50 4.07
N TRP A 121 -25.65 -2.66 3.69
CA TRP A 121 -26.41 -3.49 4.60
C TRP A 121 -26.14 -4.97 4.36
N ASN A 122 -26.29 -5.76 5.42
CA ASN A 122 -25.92 -7.15 5.49
C ASN A 122 -27.02 -7.94 6.16
N ILE A 123 -27.13 -9.22 5.80
CA ILE A 123 -27.97 -10.20 6.49
C ILE A 123 -27.04 -11.26 7.08
N CYS A 124 -27.06 -11.39 8.41
CA CYS A 124 -26.42 -12.51 9.08
C CYS A 124 -27.41 -13.66 9.23
N ILE A 125 -26.98 -14.91 8.93
CA ILE A 125 -27.68 -16.14 9.26
C ILE A 125 -26.95 -16.78 10.42
N PRO A 126 -27.41 -16.55 11.69
CA PRO A 126 -26.66 -16.92 12.89
C PRO A 126 -26.34 -18.42 12.95
N ALA A 127 -27.26 -19.28 12.57
CA ALA A 127 -27.09 -20.74 12.63
C ALA A 127 -25.90 -21.26 11.81
N SER A 128 -25.49 -20.54 10.75
CA SER A 128 -24.34 -20.91 9.91
C SER A 128 -23.14 -19.99 10.09
N GLY A 129 -23.30 -18.85 10.79
CA GLY A 129 -22.31 -17.77 10.88
C GLY A 129 -22.12 -17.00 9.56
N ASN A 130 -22.89 -17.30 8.52
CA ASN A 130 -22.76 -16.69 7.21
C ASN A 130 -23.36 -15.29 7.19
N THR A 131 -22.67 -14.35 6.54
CA THR A 131 -23.15 -12.99 6.29
C THR A 131 -23.30 -12.74 4.80
N ILE A 132 -24.48 -12.31 4.39
CA ILE A 132 -24.79 -11.88 3.03
C ILE A 132 -24.73 -10.36 3.02
N ASN A 133 -23.88 -9.81 2.14
CA ASN A 133 -23.79 -8.37 1.98
C ASN A 133 -24.66 -7.97 0.78
N ALA A 134 -25.49 -6.94 0.92
CA ALA A 134 -26.34 -6.45 -0.16
C ALA A 134 -25.64 -5.34 -0.97
N ASP A 135 -26.08 -5.12 -2.22
CA ASP A 135 -25.56 -4.03 -3.05
C ASP A 135 -25.79 -2.68 -2.34
N PRO A 136 -24.77 -1.81 -2.31
CA PRO A 136 -24.91 -0.50 -1.70
C PRO A 136 -25.98 0.34 -2.39
N ALA A 137 -26.89 0.88 -1.61
CA ALA A 137 -27.94 1.76 -2.13
C ALA A 137 -27.57 3.23 -1.97
N MET A 138 -27.96 4.03 -2.95
CA MET A 138 -27.84 5.49 -2.89
C MET A 138 -29.17 6.12 -2.47
N VAL A 139 -29.15 6.84 -1.36
CA VAL A 139 -30.31 7.50 -0.77
C VAL A 139 -30.13 9.02 -0.84
N GLN A 140 -31.10 9.74 -1.43
CA GLN A 140 -31.04 11.20 -1.55
C GLN A 140 -31.35 11.91 -0.24
N LYS A 141 -30.66 13.01 0.04
CA LYS A 141 -30.81 13.81 1.29
C LYS A 141 -32.21 14.38 1.55
N ASN A 142 -33.06 14.48 0.54
CA ASN A 142 -34.36 15.22 0.61
C ASN A 142 -35.59 14.37 0.22
N SER A 143 -35.47 13.04 0.12
CA SER A 143 -36.62 12.16 -0.18
C SER A 143 -37.00 11.32 1.03
N ASP A 144 -38.28 10.87 1.08
CA ASP A 144 -38.71 9.82 2.00
C ASP A 144 -38.35 8.44 1.35
N PRO A 145 -37.07 8.03 1.41
CA PRO A 145 -36.54 7.05 0.48
C PRO A 145 -36.89 5.62 0.88
N VAL A 146 -37.38 5.47 2.10
CA VAL A 146 -37.49 4.14 2.70
C VAL A 146 -38.79 3.46 2.35
N ARG A 147 -39.88 4.21 2.21
CA ARG A 147 -41.17 3.66 1.81
C ARG A 147 -41.18 3.28 0.34
N GLU A 148 -40.57 4.11 -0.51
CA GLU A 148 -40.35 3.81 -1.94
C GLU A 148 -39.40 2.63 -2.12
N LEU A 149 -38.45 2.48 -1.19
CA LEU A 149 -37.54 1.36 -1.07
C LEU A 149 -38.28 0.06 -0.74
N ALA A 150 -39.14 0.12 0.23
CA ALA A 150 -39.94 -1.01 0.72
C ALA A 150 -41.02 -1.43 -0.29
N ASP A 151 -41.72 -0.44 -0.90
CA ASP A 151 -42.78 -0.69 -1.91
C ASP A 151 -42.17 -1.31 -3.19
N ASN A 152 -40.97 -0.88 -3.59
CA ASN A 152 -40.23 -1.50 -4.71
C ASN A 152 -39.76 -2.91 -4.38
N MET A 153 -39.43 -3.18 -3.12
CA MET A 153 -39.09 -4.51 -2.64
C MET A 153 -40.24 -5.52 -2.80
N ILE A 154 -41.45 -5.11 -2.58
CA ILE A 154 -42.65 -5.94 -2.69
C ILE A 154 -43.14 -6.08 -4.15
N SER A 155 -42.97 -5.05 -4.96
CA SER A 155 -43.41 -5.03 -6.37
C SER A 155 -42.63 -5.94 -7.31
N ASP A 156 -41.31 -6.15 -7.02
CA ASP A 156 -40.46 -7.00 -7.86
C ASP A 156 -40.64 -8.51 -7.59
N LEU A 157 -41.39 -8.86 -6.55
CA LEU A 157 -41.70 -10.25 -6.15
C LEU A 157 -42.47 -11.07 -7.19
N SER A 158 -43.40 -10.43 -7.88
CA SER A 158 -44.32 -11.09 -8.81
C SER A 158 -43.69 -11.45 -10.17
N GLY A 159 -42.53 -10.83 -10.50
CA GLY A 159 -41.79 -11.07 -11.75
C GLY A 159 -40.80 -12.24 -11.71
N LEU A 160 -40.55 -12.80 -10.52
CA LEU A 160 -39.38 -13.68 -10.28
C LEU A 160 -39.55 -15.17 -10.50
N VAL A 161 -40.73 -15.65 -10.95
CA VAL A 161 -41.02 -17.07 -11.10
C VAL A 161 -40.36 -17.69 -12.36
N GLY A 162 -39.87 -16.89 -13.30
CA GLY A 162 -39.38 -17.33 -14.61
C GLY A 162 -37.87 -17.51 -14.79
N GLY A 163 -37.03 -17.14 -13.82
CA GLY A 163 -35.57 -17.07 -14.08
C GLY A 163 -34.69 -17.63 -12.97
N ARG A 164 -34.98 -18.84 -12.43
CA ARG A 164 -34.25 -19.39 -11.26
C ARG A 164 -32.74 -19.53 -11.45
N THR A 165 -32.29 -19.92 -12.65
CA THR A 165 -30.85 -20.10 -12.93
C THR A 165 -30.11 -18.76 -13.00
N GLN A 166 -30.66 -17.80 -13.75
CA GLN A 166 -30.06 -16.45 -13.85
C GLN A 166 -30.04 -15.74 -12.50
N GLN A 167 -31.09 -15.89 -11.73
CA GLN A 167 -31.17 -15.33 -10.38
C GLN A 167 -30.10 -15.93 -9.46
N ALA A 168 -29.88 -17.25 -9.53
CA ALA A 168 -28.81 -17.89 -8.76
C ALA A 168 -27.41 -17.40 -9.18
N LEU A 169 -27.18 -17.18 -10.49
CA LEU A 169 -25.93 -16.59 -10.99
C LEU A 169 -25.74 -15.15 -10.50
N ASP A 170 -26.78 -14.32 -10.57
CA ASP A 170 -26.72 -12.94 -10.11
C ASP A 170 -26.40 -12.87 -8.60
N GLN A 171 -26.98 -13.76 -7.80
CA GLN A 171 -26.70 -13.88 -6.36
C GLN A 171 -25.31 -14.41 -6.08
N ALA A 172 -24.82 -15.35 -6.90
CA ALA A 172 -23.46 -15.85 -6.82
C ALA A 172 -22.46 -14.74 -7.15
N ALA A 173 -22.67 -14.02 -8.26
CA ALA A 173 -21.82 -12.89 -8.66
C ALA A 173 -21.75 -11.82 -7.57
N PHE A 174 -22.89 -11.48 -6.97
CA PHE A 174 -22.96 -10.59 -5.81
C PHE A 174 -22.16 -11.12 -4.62
N SER A 175 -22.34 -12.40 -4.26
CA SER A 175 -21.63 -13.02 -3.15
C SER A 175 -20.11 -13.07 -3.39
N ILE A 176 -19.68 -13.30 -4.64
CA ILE A 176 -18.27 -13.24 -5.06
C ILE A 176 -17.70 -11.84 -4.86
N GLN A 177 -18.42 -10.81 -5.32
CA GLN A 177 -18.01 -9.42 -5.17
C GLN A 177 -17.79 -9.05 -3.69
N MET A 178 -18.61 -9.59 -2.82
CA MET A 178 -18.55 -9.37 -1.37
C MET A 178 -17.63 -10.35 -0.63
N LYS A 179 -16.92 -11.21 -1.36
CA LYS A 179 -16.05 -12.26 -0.82
C LYS A 179 -16.75 -13.21 0.17
N ASN A 180 -18.07 -13.38 0.02
CA ASN A 180 -18.82 -14.36 0.79
C ASN A 180 -18.84 -15.70 0.05
N TRP A 181 -17.73 -16.43 0.14
CA TRP A 181 -17.47 -17.63 -0.64
C TRP A 181 -18.49 -18.74 -0.37
N SER A 182 -18.93 -18.91 0.86
CA SER A 182 -19.92 -19.94 1.22
C SER A 182 -21.26 -19.74 0.52
N MET A 183 -21.71 -18.48 0.43
CA MET A 183 -22.95 -18.16 -0.27
C MET A 183 -22.77 -18.24 -1.79
N ALA A 184 -21.63 -17.82 -2.31
CA ALA A 184 -21.32 -17.99 -3.73
C ALA A 184 -21.39 -19.45 -4.15
N ILE A 185 -20.72 -20.35 -3.41
CA ILE A 185 -20.76 -21.80 -3.64
C ILE A 185 -22.19 -22.33 -3.58
N MET A 186 -22.98 -21.90 -2.61
CA MET A 186 -24.38 -22.33 -2.47
C MET A 186 -25.20 -21.94 -3.71
N PHE A 187 -25.13 -20.69 -4.15
CA PHE A 187 -25.90 -20.23 -5.31
C PHE A 187 -25.40 -20.82 -6.62
N LEU A 188 -24.09 -21.00 -6.80
CA LEU A 188 -23.54 -21.66 -7.98
C LEU A 188 -23.96 -23.13 -8.05
N ASN A 189 -23.95 -23.84 -6.93
CA ASN A 189 -24.48 -25.21 -6.88
C ASN A 189 -26.00 -25.23 -7.13
N GLN A 190 -26.74 -24.23 -6.71
CA GLN A 190 -28.15 -24.09 -7.04
C GLN A 190 -28.35 -23.90 -8.55
N ALA A 191 -27.55 -23.06 -9.21
CA ALA A 191 -27.59 -22.93 -10.67
C ALA A 191 -27.25 -24.26 -11.39
N LEU A 192 -26.19 -24.95 -10.94
CA LEU A 192 -25.74 -26.22 -11.49
C LEU A 192 -26.71 -27.37 -11.21
N SER A 193 -27.56 -27.30 -10.19
CA SER A 193 -28.64 -28.28 -9.94
C SER A 193 -29.74 -28.20 -11.00
N VAL A 194 -29.89 -27.06 -11.67
CA VAL A 194 -30.83 -26.82 -12.77
C VAL A 194 -30.19 -27.16 -14.12
N ASP A 195 -28.95 -26.71 -14.33
CA ASP A 195 -28.18 -27.00 -15.55
C ASP A 195 -26.74 -27.39 -15.16
N PRO A 196 -26.43 -28.69 -15.06
CA PRO A 196 -25.09 -29.17 -14.71
C PRO A 196 -24.01 -28.83 -15.74
N ALA A 197 -24.38 -28.55 -16.98
CA ALA A 197 -23.47 -28.25 -18.08
C ALA A 197 -23.23 -26.74 -18.24
N LEU A 198 -23.83 -25.91 -17.38
CA LEU A 198 -23.70 -24.46 -17.45
C LEU A 198 -22.24 -24.03 -17.20
N LEU A 199 -21.50 -23.80 -18.27
CA LEU A 199 -20.07 -23.44 -18.23
C LEU A 199 -19.78 -22.21 -17.35
N GLU A 200 -20.61 -21.16 -17.44
CA GLU A 200 -20.45 -19.96 -16.64
C GLU A 200 -20.47 -20.26 -15.12
N ALA A 201 -21.41 -21.06 -14.65
CA ALA A 201 -21.49 -21.45 -13.24
C ALA A 201 -20.32 -22.36 -12.84
N ARG A 202 -19.88 -23.26 -13.72
CA ARG A 202 -18.70 -24.13 -13.46
C ARG A 202 -17.43 -23.31 -13.33
N PHE A 203 -17.18 -22.34 -14.23
CA PHE A 203 -16.03 -21.44 -14.16
C PHE A 203 -16.06 -20.56 -12.91
N GLN A 204 -17.21 -19.95 -12.60
CA GLN A 204 -17.34 -19.14 -11.39
C GLN A 204 -17.13 -19.98 -10.12
N LEU A 205 -17.65 -21.22 -10.07
CA LEU A 205 -17.49 -22.11 -8.93
C LEU A 205 -16.02 -22.52 -8.73
N ALA A 206 -15.33 -22.89 -9.80
CA ALA A 206 -13.91 -23.20 -9.75
C ALA A 206 -13.09 -21.99 -9.29
N GLY A 207 -13.39 -20.78 -9.81
CA GLY A 207 -12.75 -19.54 -9.38
C GLY A 207 -12.99 -19.24 -7.90
N VAL A 208 -14.20 -19.47 -7.40
CA VAL A 208 -14.53 -19.30 -5.97
C VAL A 208 -13.74 -20.28 -5.10
N TYR A 209 -13.54 -21.52 -5.55
CA TYR A 209 -12.73 -22.49 -4.81
C TYR A 209 -11.25 -22.10 -4.76
N LEU A 210 -10.71 -21.40 -5.75
CA LEU A 210 -9.35 -20.87 -5.74
C LEU A 210 -9.17 -19.66 -4.81
N GLU A 211 -10.20 -18.81 -4.70
CA GLU A 211 -10.17 -17.61 -3.86
C GLU A 211 -10.54 -17.90 -2.39
N ALA A 212 -11.34 -18.95 -2.16
CA ALA A 212 -11.71 -19.38 -0.81
C ALA A 212 -10.49 -20.01 -0.13
N ASP A 213 -10.10 -19.44 0.99
CA ASP A 213 -8.90 -19.72 1.79
C ASP A 213 -8.86 -21.14 2.40
N VAL A 214 -9.34 -22.17 1.72
CA VAL A 214 -9.49 -23.50 2.27
C VAL A 214 -9.22 -24.57 1.21
N ASP A 215 -8.65 -25.70 1.58
CA ASP A 215 -8.56 -27.07 1.00
C ASP A 215 -9.47 -27.42 -0.23
N SER A 216 -9.69 -26.43 -1.10
CA SER A 216 -10.67 -26.45 -2.19
C SER A 216 -10.02 -26.40 -3.57
N VAL A 217 -8.69 -26.30 -3.61
CA VAL A 217 -7.92 -26.27 -4.87
C VAL A 217 -8.18 -27.52 -5.70
N ASP A 218 -8.22 -28.70 -5.05
CA ASP A 218 -8.57 -29.96 -5.69
C ASP A 218 -9.95 -29.94 -6.38
N LYS A 219 -10.93 -29.23 -5.78
CA LYS A 219 -12.28 -29.12 -6.37
C LYS A 219 -12.29 -28.18 -7.58
N ALA A 220 -11.49 -27.12 -7.56
CA ALA A 220 -11.33 -26.28 -8.74
C ALA A 220 -10.71 -27.07 -9.90
N LEU A 221 -9.67 -27.87 -9.60
CA LEU A 221 -9.03 -28.74 -10.57
C LEU A 221 -10.01 -29.74 -11.16
N GLU A 222 -10.81 -30.47 -10.33
CA GLU A 222 -11.82 -31.43 -10.77
C GLU A 222 -12.85 -30.80 -11.73
N ILE A 223 -13.28 -29.57 -11.46
CA ILE A 223 -14.21 -28.84 -12.33
C ILE A 223 -13.56 -28.51 -13.67
N TYR A 224 -12.36 -27.97 -13.68
CA TYR A 224 -11.67 -27.64 -14.93
C TYR A 224 -11.30 -28.86 -15.75
N GLU A 225 -10.83 -29.95 -15.12
CA GLU A 225 -10.58 -31.23 -15.78
C GLU A 225 -11.87 -31.81 -16.38
N GLY A 226 -13.01 -31.69 -15.68
CA GLY A 226 -14.31 -32.04 -16.20
C GLY A 226 -14.70 -31.28 -17.45
N ILE A 227 -14.38 -29.96 -17.51
CA ILE A 227 -14.61 -29.15 -18.71
C ILE A 227 -13.70 -29.60 -19.85
N LEU A 228 -12.42 -29.87 -19.59
CA LEU A 228 -11.47 -30.35 -20.61
C LEU A 228 -11.80 -31.76 -21.11
N ALA A 229 -12.46 -32.62 -20.30
CA ALA A 229 -12.92 -33.91 -20.75
C ALA A 229 -14.08 -33.81 -21.79
N GLU A 230 -14.82 -32.70 -21.75
CA GLU A 230 -15.89 -32.38 -22.71
C GLU A 230 -15.34 -31.63 -23.94
N ASP A 231 -14.38 -30.72 -23.74
CA ASP A 231 -13.72 -29.95 -24.79
C ASP A 231 -12.22 -29.76 -24.44
N GLU A 232 -11.38 -30.61 -25.03
CA GLU A 232 -9.91 -30.59 -24.84
C GLU A 232 -9.24 -29.27 -25.28
N THR A 233 -9.94 -28.46 -26.08
CA THR A 233 -9.42 -27.17 -26.60
C THR A 233 -9.94 -25.96 -25.85
N ASN A 234 -10.62 -26.15 -24.75
CA ASN A 234 -11.14 -25.04 -23.93
C ASN A 234 -10.01 -24.27 -23.24
N THR A 235 -9.65 -23.13 -23.79
CA THR A 235 -8.52 -22.30 -23.31
C THR A 235 -8.76 -21.69 -21.94
N ASP A 236 -10.02 -21.43 -21.57
CA ASP A 236 -10.37 -20.90 -20.26
C ASP A 236 -10.16 -21.96 -19.17
N ALA A 237 -10.50 -23.23 -19.47
CA ALA A 237 -10.25 -24.33 -18.56
C ALA A 237 -8.76 -24.62 -18.41
N LEU A 238 -7.99 -24.61 -19.51
CA LEU A 238 -6.51 -24.69 -19.45
C LEU A 238 -5.91 -23.57 -18.61
N THR A 239 -6.38 -22.34 -18.82
CA THR A 239 -5.96 -21.17 -18.03
C THR A 239 -6.33 -21.33 -16.55
N GLY A 240 -7.53 -21.86 -16.28
CA GLY A 240 -7.99 -22.19 -14.94
C GLY A 240 -7.10 -23.19 -14.22
N ILE A 241 -6.71 -24.29 -14.88
CA ILE A 241 -5.77 -25.28 -14.32
C ILE A 241 -4.39 -24.65 -14.09
N GLY A 242 -3.92 -23.83 -15.02
CA GLY A 242 -2.69 -23.07 -14.81
C GLY A 242 -2.73 -22.23 -13.54
N ASN A 243 -3.85 -21.56 -13.28
CA ASN A 243 -4.06 -20.77 -12.05
C ASN A 243 -4.12 -21.66 -10.79
N VAL A 244 -4.69 -22.86 -10.88
CA VAL A 244 -4.65 -23.87 -9.80
C VAL A 244 -3.20 -24.17 -9.43
N TYR A 245 -2.36 -24.52 -10.39
CA TYR A 245 -0.95 -24.84 -10.13
C TYR A 245 -0.14 -23.63 -9.65
N LEU A 246 -0.49 -22.38 -10.06
CA LEU A 246 0.11 -21.18 -9.46
C LEU A 246 -0.25 -21.04 -7.98
N ALA A 247 -1.49 -21.36 -7.61
CA ALA A 247 -1.93 -21.32 -6.21
C ALA A 247 -1.23 -22.38 -5.35
N GLU A 248 -0.82 -23.50 -5.95
CA GLU A 248 -0.01 -24.56 -5.32
C GLU A 248 1.50 -24.32 -5.37
N ASP A 249 1.95 -23.13 -5.82
CA ASP A 249 3.36 -22.79 -6.03
C ASP A 249 4.09 -23.70 -7.06
N ASP A 250 3.37 -24.50 -7.87
CA ASP A 250 3.93 -25.29 -8.97
C ASP A 250 3.95 -24.51 -10.29
N ALA A 251 4.87 -23.56 -10.36
CA ALA A 251 5.05 -22.72 -11.53
C ALA A 251 5.43 -23.50 -12.80
N ALA A 252 6.04 -24.69 -12.69
CA ALA A 252 6.44 -25.49 -13.84
C ALA A 252 5.22 -26.18 -14.49
N ALA A 253 4.32 -26.73 -13.69
CA ALA A 253 3.06 -27.27 -14.17
C ALA A 253 2.18 -26.15 -14.74
N ALA A 254 2.04 -25.04 -14.00
CA ALA A 254 1.26 -23.87 -14.43
C ALA A 254 1.70 -23.37 -15.81
N LYS A 255 3.01 -23.19 -16.02
CA LYS A 255 3.62 -22.79 -17.29
C LYS A 255 3.13 -23.68 -18.44
N THR A 256 3.14 -25.01 -18.25
CA THR A 256 2.75 -25.96 -19.30
C THR A 256 1.29 -25.77 -19.73
N TYR A 257 0.39 -25.57 -18.79
CA TYR A 257 -1.02 -25.36 -19.10
C TYR A 257 -1.27 -24.00 -19.77
N PHE A 258 -0.59 -22.95 -19.32
CA PHE A 258 -0.70 -21.65 -19.99
C PHE A 258 -0.08 -21.66 -21.39
N GLU A 259 1.05 -22.35 -21.61
CA GLU A 259 1.64 -22.53 -22.93
C GLU A 259 0.65 -23.24 -23.87
N ASN A 260 -0.02 -24.29 -23.40
CA ASN A 260 -1.06 -24.97 -24.18
C ASN A 260 -2.24 -24.03 -24.50
N ALA A 261 -2.67 -23.19 -23.53
CA ALA A 261 -3.75 -22.23 -23.76
C ALA A 261 -3.39 -21.20 -24.83
N VAL A 262 -2.19 -20.59 -24.79
CA VAL A 262 -1.74 -19.59 -25.78
C VAL A 262 -1.40 -20.21 -27.14
N ASP A 263 -1.03 -21.48 -27.20
CA ASP A 263 -0.83 -22.21 -28.46
C ASP A 263 -2.16 -22.45 -29.20
N ILE A 264 -3.26 -22.65 -28.48
CA ILE A 264 -4.60 -22.78 -29.03
C ILE A 264 -5.21 -21.42 -29.38
N ASP A 265 -5.13 -20.48 -28.44
CA ASP A 265 -5.60 -19.10 -28.60
C ASP A 265 -4.50 -18.10 -28.28
N SER A 266 -3.84 -17.63 -29.33
CA SER A 266 -2.75 -16.64 -29.23
C SER A 266 -3.20 -15.23 -28.83
N GLU A 267 -4.50 -14.98 -28.69
CA GLU A 267 -5.05 -13.71 -28.20
C GLU A 267 -5.55 -13.80 -26.75
N ASN A 268 -5.44 -14.96 -26.11
CA ASN A 268 -5.87 -15.16 -24.72
C ASN A 268 -4.98 -14.37 -23.74
N ALA A 269 -5.43 -13.17 -23.38
CA ALA A 269 -4.69 -12.27 -22.48
C ALA A 269 -4.53 -12.82 -21.06
N ASP A 270 -5.51 -13.57 -20.56
CA ASP A 270 -5.48 -14.15 -19.21
C ASP A 270 -4.47 -15.29 -19.12
N ALA A 271 -4.36 -16.10 -20.18
CA ALA A 271 -3.33 -17.13 -20.28
C ALA A 271 -1.91 -16.52 -20.34
N TYR A 272 -1.71 -15.43 -21.09
CA TYR A 272 -0.44 -14.70 -21.07
C TYR A 272 -0.14 -14.06 -19.71
N LEU A 273 -1.15 -13.57 -19.00
CA LEU A 273 -0.98 -13.05 -17.65
C LEU A 273 -0.52 -14.15 -16.67
N GLY A 274 -1.17 -15.31 -16.71
CA GLY A 274 -0.77 -16.47 -15.92
C GLY A 274 0.62 -16.99 -16.29
N LEU A 275 0.93 -17.06 -17.59
CA LEU A 275 2.24 -17.46 -18.09
C LEU A 275 3.35 -16.50 -17.62
N ALA A 276 3.08 -15.20 -17.60
CA ALA A 276 4.01 -14.20 -17.08
C ALA A 276 4.29 -14.40 -15.59
N GLN A 277 3.27 -14.72 -14.80
CA GLN A 277 3.41 -15.04 -13.37
C GLN A 277 4.22 -16.33 -13.16
N ALA A 278 3.94 -17.38 -13.93
CA ALA A 278 4.68 -18.63 -13.88
C ALA A 278 6.18 -18.40 -14.22
N TYR A 279 6.49 -17.68 -15.29
CA TYR A 279 7.86 -17.31 -15.64
C TYR A 279 8.55 -16.48 -14.52
N GLN A 280 7.82 -15.55 -13.90
CA GLN A 280 8.35 -14.76 -12.79
C GLN A 280 8.72 -15.64 -11.59
N MET A 281 7.89 -16.60 -11.23
CA MET A 281 8.16 -17.55 -10.14
C MET A 281 9.35 -18.46 -10.49
N LEU A 282 9.52 -18.85 -11.74
CA LEU A 282 10.67 -19.63 -12.23
C LEU A 282 11.95 -18.80 -12.35
N GLY A 283 11.87 -17.47 -12.22
CA GLY A 283 13.01 -16.56 -12.42
C GLY A 283 13.36 -16.31 -13.88
N GLU A 284 12.52 -16.71 -14.82
CA GLU A 284 12.65 -16.52 -16.25
C GLU A 284 12.14 -15.11 -16.65
N LEU A 285 12.86 -14.05 -16.21
CA LEU A 285 12.36 -12.68 -16.21
C LEU A 285 12.09 -12.11 -17.60
N ASP A 286 12.90 -12.46 -18.61
CA ASP A 286 12.71 -11.96 -19.98
C ASP A 286 11.41 -12.51 -20.59
N GLN A 287 11.12 -13.79 -20.36
CA GLN A 287 9.87 -14.42 -20.80
C GLN A 287 8.67 -13.85 -20.05
N ALA A 288 8.80 -13.59 -18.75
CA ALA A 288 7.78 -12.93 -17.95
C ALA A 288 7.43 -11.54 -18.51
N ILE A 289 8.43 -10.74 -18.83
CA ILE A 289 8.25 -9.42 -19.45
C ILE A 289 7.49 -9.53 -20.77
N THR A 290 7.94 -10.42 -21.66
CA THR A 290 7.30 -10.62 -22.98
C THR A 290 5.84 -11.04 -22.83
N SER A 291 5.53 -11.94 -21.91
CA SER A 291 4.16 -12.39 -21.67
C SER A 291 3.29 -11.29 -21.07
N PHE A 292 3.80 -10.47 -20.12
CA PHE A 292 3.08 -9.30 -19.63
C PHE A 292 2.85 -8.24 -20.70
N GLU A 293 3.85 -7.98 -21.57
CA GLU A 293 3.69 -7.06 -22.70
C GLU A 293 2.59 -7.53 -23.66
N THR A 294 2.54 -8.83 -23.94
CA THR A 294 1.50 -9.43 -24.79
C THR A 294 0.12 -9.32 -24.15
N ALA A 295 -0.03 -9.67 -22.87
CA ALA A 295 -1.26 -9.50 -22.14
C ALA A 295 -1.72 -8.04 -22.07
N LEU A 296 -0.78 -7.10 -21.91
CA LEU A 296 -1.07 -5.67 -21.86
C LEU A 296 -1.51 -5.12 -23.23
N ALA A 297 -1.08 -5.73 -24.35
CA ALA A 297 -1.49 -5.30 -25.67
C ALA A 297 -3.01 -5.46 -25.90
N SER A 298 -3.63 -6.48 -25.28
CA SER A 298 -5.08 -6.70 -25.34
C SER A 298 -5.85 -5.76 -24.41
N ASN A 299 -5.23 -5.30 -23.31
CA ASN A 299 -5.84 -4.37 -22.36
C ASN A 299 -4.82 -3.31 -21.90
N PRO A 300 -4.56 -2.28 -22.72
CA PRO A 300 -3.49 -1.30 -22.47
C PRO A 300 -3.63 -0.48 -21.18
N ASP A 301 -4.82 -0.37 -20.62
CA ASP A 301 -5.08 0.42 -19.42
C ASP A 301 -5.10 -0.42 -18.12
N ASN A 302 -4.85 -1.73 -18.23
CA ASN A 302 -4.92 -2.63 -17.08
C ASN A 302 -3.76 -2.40 -16.09
N LEU A 303 -4.05 -1.72 -14.99
CA LEU A 303 -3.06 -1.43 -13.94
C LEU A 303 -2.57 -2.68 -13.22
N SER A 304 -3.36 -3.76 -13.17
CA SER A 304 -2.94 -5.03 -12.56
C SER A 304 -1.84 -5.73 -13.37
N ILE A 305 -1.75 -5.48 -14.67
CA ILE A 305 -0.65 -5.94 -15.53
C ILE A 305 0.52 -4.93 -15.48
N LYS A 306 0.24 -3.63 -15.58
CA LYS A 306 1.27 -2.58 -15.55
C LYS A 306 2.11 -2.62 -14.27
N PHE A 307 1.49 -2.93 -13.14
CA PHE A 307 2.19 -2.94 -11.86
C PHE A 307 3.31 -4.00 -11.80
N PRO A 308 3.06 -5.31 -11.97
CA PRO A 308 4.13 -6.31 -11.99
C PRO A 308 5.13 -6.08 -13.12
N LEU A 309 4.69 -5.69 -14.32
CA LEU A 309 5.58 -5.36 -15.43
C LEU A 309 6.54 -4.22 -15.09
N SER A 310 6.06 -3.16 -14.43
CA SER A 310 6.92 -2.05 -13.98
C SER A 310 7.96 -2.49 -12.97
N LEU A 311 7.63 -3.44 -12.10
CA LEU A 311 8.57 -4.01 -11.13
C LEU A 311 9.60 -4.91 -11.79
N LEU A 312 9.21 -5.69 -12.81
CA LEU A 312 10.14 -6.51 -13.59
C LEU A 312 11.13 -5.63 -14.36
N TYR A 313 10.67 -4.60 -15.06
CA TYR A 313 11.57 -3.65 -15.72
C TYR A 313 12.52 -2.95 -14.74
N PHE A 314 12.05 -2.67 -13.52
CA PHE A 314 12.92 -2.14 -12.48
C PHE A 314 13.97 -3.17 -12.03
N GLN A 315 13.57 -4.43 -11.87
CA GLN A 315 14.44 -5.54 -11.46
C GLN A 315 15.49 -5.87 -12.54
N THR A 316 15.12 -5.81 -13.82
CA THR A 316 16.02 -6.02 -14.96
C THR A 316 16.82 -4.76 -15.34
N GLU A 317 16.73 -3.70 -14.54
CA GLU A 317 17.40 -2.42 -14.73
C GLU A 317 16.95 -1.65 -15.99
N GLU A 318 15.84 -2.02 -16.60
CA GLU A 318 15.21 -1.31 -17.72
C GLU A 318 14.40 -0.08 -17.24
N TYR A 319 15.06 0.78 -16.48
CA TYR A 319 14.43 1.91 -15.79
C TYR A 319 13.61 2.82 -16.70
N SER A 320 14.07 3.04 -17.94
CA SER A 320 13.36 3.89 -18.91
C SER A 320 12.00 3.33 -19.31
N LYS A 321 11.84 1.99 -19.32
CA LYS A 321 10.57 1.33 -19.59
C LYS A 321 9.68 1.27 -18.33
N ALA A 322 10.29 1.12 -17.15
CA ALA A 322 9.57 1.08 -15.88
C ALA A 322 8.87 2.41 -15.54
N ILE A 323 9.52 3.54 -15.84
CA ILE A 323 9.07 4.89 -15.46
C ILE A 323 7.63 5.18 -15.89
N PRO A 324 7.22 5.08 -17.17
CA PRO A 324 5.89 5.46 -17.60
C PRO A 324 4.79 4.66 -16.89
N TYR A 325 4.97 3.37 -16.71
CA TYR A 325 4.01 2.54 -15.99
C TYR A 325 3.90 2.93 -14.51
N MET A 326 5.04 3.20 -13.85
CA MET A 326 5.04 3.68 -12.46
C MET A 326 4.37 5.05 -12.32
N GLU A 327 4.56 5.96 -13.28
CA GLU A 327 3.89 7.27 -13.31
C GLU A 327 2.37 7.11 -13.43
N GLU A 328 1.90 6.26 -14.34
CA GLU A 328 0.48 5.99 -14.55
C GLU A 328 -0.19 5.38 -13.30
N ILE A 329 0.45 4.38 -12.70
CA ILE A 329 -0.04 3.75 -11.47
C ILE A 329 -0.13 4.77 -10.32
N LEU A 330 0.90 5.60 -10.16
CA LEU A 330 0.94 6.62 -9.10
C LEU A 330 0.01 7.81 -9.37
N ALA A 331 -0.42 8.02 -10.61
CA ALA A 331 -1.46 9.00 -10.93
C ALA A 331 -2.84 8.57 -10.40
N VAL A 332 -3.13 7.26 -10.40
CA VAL A 332 -4.37 6.70 -9.86
C VAL A 332 -4.25 6.43 -8.35
N SER A 333 -3.12 5.88 -7.92
CA SER A 333 -2.88 5.45 -6.52
C SER A 333 -1.66 6.17 -5.94
N SER A 334 -1.82 7.45 -5.61
CA SER A 334 -0.73 8.35 -5.21
C SER A 334 -0.04 7.98 -3.88
N ASN A 335 -0.67 7.15 -3.04
CA ASN A 335 -0.17 6.76 -1.72
C ASN A 335 0.77 5.54 -1.73
N MET A 336 1.12 4.98 -2.89
CA MET A 336 2.01 3.83 -3.01
C MET A 336 3.48 4.24 -2.81
N ASN A 337 3.87 4.49 -1.55
CA ASN A 337 5.22 4.99 -1.21
C ASN A 337 6.36 4.06 -1.66
N GLY A 338 6.16 2.74 -1.64
CA GLY A 338 7.14 1.77 -2.13
C GLY A 338 7.38 1.88 -3.64
N LEU A 339 6.32 2.08 -4.42
CA LEU A 339 6.43 2.28 -5.86
C LEU A 339 7.06 3.65 -6.17
N ARG A 340 6.66 4.71 -5.46
CA ARG A 340 7.26 6.05 -5.60
C ARG A 340 8.76 6.03 -5.33
N GLN A 341 9.21 5.27 -4.35
CA GLN A 341 10.65 5.13 -4.07
C GLN A 341 11.40 4.46 -5.25
N ARG A 342 10.80 3.44 -5.87
CA ARG A 342 11.37 2.81 -7.09
C ARG A 342 11.36 3.78 -8.27
N LEU A 343 10.32 4.57 -8.44
CA LEU A 343 10.26 5.62 -9.45
C LEU A 343 11.37 6.66 -9.27
N ILE A 344 11.60 7.13 -8.04
CA ILE A 344 12.71 8.03 -7.73
C ILE A 344 14.05 7.39 -8.11
N GLN A 345 14.26 6.12 -7.74
CA GLN A 345 15.48 5.40 -8.09
C GLN A 345 15.65 5.26 -9.61
N SER A 346 14.56 4.97 -10.33
CA SER A 346 14.57 4.89 -11.80
C SER A 346 14.98 6.22 -12.43
N TYR A 347 14.44 7.34 -11.97
CA TYR A 347 14.86 8.66 -12.42
C TYR A 347 16.32 8.98 -12.09
N VAL A 348 16.81 8.59 -10.91
CA VAL A 348 18.22 8.75 -10.55
C VAL A 348 19.13 7.94 -11.48
N LYS A 349 18.72 6.72 -11.83
CA LYS A 349 19.47 5.84 -12.72
C LYS A 349 19.47 6.31 -14.18
N THR A 350 18.38 6.91 -14.63
CA THR A 350 18.27 7.52 -15.98
C THR A 350 18.84 8.94 -16.07
N GLY A 351 19.25 9.52 -14.93
CA GLY A 351 19.83 10.86 -14.86
C GLY A 351 18.83 12.00 -14.79
N ASP A 352 17.52 11.73 -14.71
CA ASP A 352 16.49 12.76 -14.53
C ASP A 352 16.35 13.15 -13.06
N TYR A 353 17.38 13.81 -12.54
CA TYR A 353 17.39 14.25 -11.13
C TYR A 353 16.29 15.27 -10.82
N GLY A 354 15.79 16.00 -11.82
CA GLY A 354 14.70 16.96 -11.65
C GLY A 354 13.42 16.26 -11.20
N LYS A 355 12.97 15.28 -11.99
CA LYS A 355 11.79 14.47 -11.66
C LYS A 355 12.00 13.61 -10.41
N ALA A 356 13.21 13.10 -10.21
CA ALA A 356 13.57 12.40 -8.98
C ALA A 356 13.33 13.28 -7.74
N ALA A 357 13.75 14.55 -7.78
CA ALA A 357 13.58 15.48 -6.67
C ALA A 357 12.11 15.84 -6.43
N ASP A 358 11.31 16.05 -7.48
CA ASP A 358 9.87 16.29 -7.34
C ASP A 358 9.18 15.12 -6.63
N ASN A 359 9.46 13.89 -7.05
CA ASN A 359 8.90 12.70 -6.42
C ASN A 359 9.44 12.45 -5.00
N ALA A 360 10.71 12.83 -4.72
CA ALA A 360 11.27 12.72 -3.38
C ALA A 360 10.60 13.68 -2.39
N VAL A 361 10.19 14.88 -2.83
CA VAL A 361 9.41 15.82 -2.01
C VAL A 361 8.05 15.21 -1.67
N ILE A 362 7.33 14.66 -2.66
CA ILE A 362 6.03 13.99 -2.42
C ILE A 362 6.21 12.78 -1.47
N TYR A 363 7.29 12.01 -1.65
CA TYR A 363 7.60 10.88 -0.77
C TYR A 363 7.82 11.32 0.69
N LEU A 364 8.46 12.47 0.89
CA LEU A 364 8.67 13.06 2.22
C LEU A 364 7.35 13.54 2.85
N GLU A 365 6.41 14.06 2.07
CA GLU A 365 5.10 14.53 2.56
C GLU A 365 4.31 13.43 3.28
N SER A 366 4.55 12.16 2.94
CA SER A 366 3.91 11.03 3.62
C SER A 366 4.37 10.82 5.07
N ASP A 367 5.54 11.36 5.45
CA ASP A 367 6.09 11.36 6.81
C ASP A 367 7.15 12.46 6.95
N PRO A 368 6.71 13.73 7.14
CA PRO A 368 7.59 14.90 7.11
C PRO A 368 8.63 14.95 8.23
N GLY A 369 8.38 14.22 9.33
CA GLY A 369 9.28 14.16 10.49
C GLY A 369 10.39 13.10 10.37
N ASN A 370 10.35 12.25 9.36
CA ASN A 370 11.27 11.14 9.21
C ASN A 370 12.65 11.60 8.74
N SER A 371 13.62 11.50 9.62
CA SER A 371 15.00 11.95 9.35
C SER A 371 15.61 11.27 8.12
N GLN A 372 15.33 9.98 7.88
CA GLN A 372 15.86 9.25 6.72
C GLN A 372 15.26 9.76 5.41
N LYS A 373 13.94 10.01 5.39
CA LYS A 373 13.28 10.59 4.21
C LYS A 373 13.77 12.02 3.95
N ILE A 374 13.99 12.81 5.01
CA ILE A 374 14.54 14.17 4.91
C ILE A 374 15.94 14.12 4.28
N LEU A 375 16.83 13.24 4.77
CA LEU A 375 18.18 13.08 4.27
C LEU A 375 18.16 12.61 2.80
N TYR A 376 17.34 11.62 2.48
CA TYR A 376 17.18 11.10 1.13
C TYR A 376 16.72 12.18 0.17
N THR A 377 15.66 12.93 0.53
CA THR A 377 15.14 14.02 -0.30
C THR A 377 16.18 15.11 -0.52
N ALA A 378 16.88 15.53 0.54
CA ALA A 378 17.94 16.54 0.43
C ALA A 378 19.09 16.07 -0.49
N GLN A 379 19.45 14.79 -0.44
CA GLN A 379 20.47 14.21 -1.32
C GLN A 379 20.05 14.27 -2.80
N ILE A 380 18.80 13.94 -3.09
CA ILE A 380 18.27 13.99 -4.46
C ILE A 380 18.13 15.44 -4.94
N GLU A 381 17.62 16.36 -4.09
CA GLU A 381 17.55 17.80 -4.40
C GLU A 381 18.93 18.37 -4.74
N ALA A 382 19.95 17.99 -3.99
CA ALA A 382 21.32 18.44 -4.27
C ALA A 382 21.83 17.96 -5.64
N ARG A 383 21.57 16.69 -5.99
CA ARG A 383 21.90 16.12 -7.31
C ARG A 383 21.12 16.80 -8.43
N ALA A 384 19.89 17.23 -8.17
CA ALA A 384 19.06 17.99 -9.10
C ALA A 384 19.49 19.46 -9.26
N GLY A 385 20.55 19.89 -8.58
CA GLY A 385 21.00 21.29 -8.56
C GLY A 385 20.14 22.20 -7.68
N ARG A 386 19.19 21.67 -6.91
CA ARG A 386 18.32 22.41 -5.98
C ARG A 386 19.03 22.61 -4.63
N THR A 387 20.26 23.10 -4.70
CA THR A 387 21.16 23.22 -3.54
C THR A 387 20.55 23.98 -2.38
N THR A 388 19.86 25.09 -2.64
CA THR A 388 19.24 25.91 -1.59
C THR A 388 18.17 25.13 -0.83
N SER A 389 17.31 24.38 -1.51
CA SER A 389 16.27 23.54 -0.89
C SER A 389 16.89 22.47 -0.01
N ALA A 390 17.90 21.76 -0.53
CA ALA A 390 18.63 20.73 0.20
C ALA A 390 19.29 21.28 1.47
N VAL A 391 19.97 22.43 1.35
CA VAL A 391 20.61 23.11 2.50
C VAL A 391 19.60 23.50 3.56
N ASN A 392 18.50 24.16 3.18
CA ASN A 392 17.46 24.58 4.13
C ASN A 392 16.83 23.39 4.86
N ARG A 393 16.60 22.30 4.15
CA ARG A 393 16.04 21.05 4.70
C ARG A 393 16.99 20.42 5.73
N LEU A 394 18.28 20.35 5.40
CA LEU A 394 19.31 19.81 6.30
C LEU A 394 19.55 20.70 7.51
N GLU A 395 19.56 22.01 7.34
CA GLU A 395 19.69 22.98 8.45
C GLU A 395 18.50 22.87 9.42
N SER A 396 17.29 22.69 8.91
CA SER A 396 16.10 22.44 9.71
C SER A 396 16.22 21.13 10.51
N LEU A 397 16.68 20.06 9.88
CA LEU A 397 16.89 18.77 10.54
C LEU A 397 17.98 18.85 11.62
N ILE A 398 19.07 19.54 11.33
CA ILE A 398 20.16 19.78 12.30
C ILE A 398 19.64 20.56 13.50
N SER A 399 18.88 21.63 13.25
CA SER A 399 18.37 22.50 14.30
C SER A 399 17.37 21.81 15.22
N SER A 400 16.57 20.91 14.68
CA SER A 400 15.51 20.21 15.44
C SER A 400 16.01 18.97 16.18
N THR A 401 16.97 18.24 15.61
CA THR A 401 17.39 16.92 16.13
C THR A 401 18.89 16.79 16.40
N GLY A 402 19.69 17.70 15.90
CA GLY A 402 21.15 17.59 15.92
C GLY A 402 21.68 16.45 15.03
N ASN A 403 20.92 15.97 14.06
CA ASN A 403 21.21 14.75 13.29
C ASN A 403 22.61 14.78 12.66
N ARG A 404 23.45 13.80 13.01
CA ARG A 404 24.85 13.70 12.57
C ARG A 404 24.99 13.54 11.05
N GLU A 405 24.17 12.70 10.45
CA GLU A 405 24.18 12.43 9.01
C GLU A 405 23.82 13.70 8.22
N ALA A 406 22.95 14.55 8.76
CA ALA A 406 22.60 15.83 8.15
C ALA A 406 23.79 16.79 8.09
N TYR A 407 24.62 16.87 9.13
CA TYR A 407 25.86 17.64 9.07
C TYR A 407 26.80 17.12 7.97
N ILE A 408 26.98 15.81 7.87
CA ILE A 408 27.87 15.18 6.89
C ILE A 408 27.37 15.43 5.46
N LEU A 409 26.07 15.25 5.23
CA LEU A 409 25.48 15.50 3.91
C LEU A 409 25.56 16.98 3.53
N LEU A 410 25.26 17.89 4.47
CA LEU A 410 25.38 19.33 4.26
C LEU A 410 26.81 19.74 3.93
N ALA A 411 27.79 19.20 4.64
CA ALA A 411 29.20 19.46 4.34
C ALA A 411 29.60 18.93 2.95
N SER A 412 29.07 17.78 2.53
CA SER A 412 29.33 17.24 1.18
C SER A 412 28.74 18.15 0.10
N ILE A 413 27.53 18.69 0.29
CA ILE A 413 26.90 19.64 -0.65
C ILE A 413 27.74 20.91 -0.78
N TYR A 414 28.24 21.48 0.32
CA TYR A 414 29.11 22.64 0.29
C TYR A 414 30.47 22.35 -0.36
N ARG A 415 31.04 21.14 -0.15
CA ARG A 415 32.26 20.71 -0.85
C ARG A 415 32.05 20.66 -2.36
N ASP A 416 30.97 20.01 -2.81
CA ASP A 416 30.70 19.79 -4.24
C ASP A 416 30.35 21.11 -4.95
N SER A 417 29.82 22.10 -4.22
CA SER A 417 29.60 23.47 -4.71
C SER A 417 30.79 24.42 -4.52
N GLY A 418 31.94 23.91 -4.04
CA GLY A 418 33.15 24.71 -3.85
C GLY A 418 33.11 25.71 -2.69
N GLN A 419 32.10 25.67 -1.83
CA GLN A 419 31.88 26.58 -0.71
C GLN A 419 32.68 26.15 0.55
N ARG A 420 34.03 26.26 0.45
CA ARG A 420 34.96 25.75 1.48
C ARG A 420 34.69 26.32 2.89
N SER A 421 34.41 27.62 2.99
CA SER A 421 34.16 28.25 4.30
C SER A 421 32.86 27.76 4.95
N ALA A 422 31.81 27.55 4.17
CA ALA A 422 30.54 26.97 4.65
C ALA A 422 30.75 25.52 5.11
N MET A 423 31.47 24.71 4.34
CA MET A 423 31.83 23.35 4.71
C MET A 423 32.60 23.30 6.03
N GLN A 424 33.60 24.17 6.22
CA GLN A 424 34.36 24.27 7.45
C GLN A 424 33.48 24.65 8.65
N ASN A 425 32.56 25.59 8.49
CA ASN A 425 31.59 25.98 9.53
C ASN A 425 30.71 24.76 9.94
N VAL A 426 30.23 23.96 8.97
CA VAL A 426 29.44 22.76 9.26
C VAL A 426 30.23 21.74 10.07
N PHE A 427 31.49 21.45 9.71
CA PHE A 427 32.34 20.55 10.49
C PHE A 427 32.70 21.10 11.88
N SER A 428 32.87 22.41 12.03
CA SER A 428 33.03 23.02 13.34
C SER A 428 31.80 22.81 14.23
N ARG A 429 30.60 23.01 13.68
CA ARG A 429 29.34 22.77 14.40
C ARG A 429 29.18 21.29 14.75
N LEU A 430 29.52 20.38 13.83
CA LEU A 430 29.51 18.94 14.06
C LEU A 430 30.48 18.57 15.19
N SER A 431 31.72 19.07 15.18
CA SER A 431 32.70 18.85 16.24
C SER A 431 32.24 19.37 17.60
N ASN A 432 31.54 20.50 17.64
CA ASN A 432 30.97 21.05 18.88
C ASN A 432 29.80 20.18 19.40
N SER A 433 28.96 19.65 18.52
CA SER A 433 27.83 18.80 18.89
C SER A 433 28.27 17.37 19.23
N TYR A 434 29.34 16.90 18.60
CA TYR A 434 29.92 15.56 18.73
C TYR A 434 31.45 15.65 18.90
N PRO A 435 31.96 16.05 20.06
CA PRO A 435 33.39 16.35 20.27
C PRO A 435 34.34 15.19 19.97
N ASN A 436 33.84 13.95 20.05
CA ASN A 436 34.62 12.73 19.77
C ASN A 436 34.31 12.15 18.38
N ASP A 437 33.64 12.88 17.49
CA ASP A 437 33.38 12.38 16.14
C ASP A 437 34.67 12.30 15.32
N PRO A 438 35.10 11.10 14.88
CA PRO A 438 36.38 10.96 14.21
C PRO A 438 36.43 11.66 12.85
N LEU A 439 35.28 11.75 12.15
CA LEU A 439 35.21 12.41 10.84
C LEU A 439 35.29 13.92 10.98
N ALA A 440 34.53 14.50 11.91
CA ALA A 440 34.58 15.93 12.19
C ALA A 440 36.00 16.36 12.57
N ASN A 441 36.60 15.64 13.50
CA ASN A 441 37.95 15.93 13.98
C ASN A 441 39.00 15.78 12.88
N TYR A 442 38.91 14.73 12.05
CA TYR A 442 39.78 14.57 10.89
C TYR A 442 39.64 15.72 9.90
N MET A 443 38.42 16.13 9.55
CA MET A 443 38.17 17.20 8.60
C MET A 443 38.63 18.56 9.14
N MET A 444 38.32 18.86 10.39
CA MET A 444 38.81 20.10 11.04
C MET A 444 40.34 20.13 11.10
N GLY A 445 40.95 19.02 11.49
CA GLY A 445 42.41 18.89 11.50
C GLY A 445 43.01 19.09 10.12
N ALA A 446 42.43 18.48 9.07
CA ALA A 446 42.88 18.64 7.70
C ALA A 446 42.75 20.10 7.20
N PHE A 447 41.68 20.80 7.58
CA PHE A 447 41.51 22.23 7.27
C PHE A 447 42.62 23.09 7.87
N TYR A 448 42.85 22.98 9.17
CA TYR A 448 43.87 23.73 9.85
C TYR A 448 45.27 23.35 9.39
N TYR A 449 45.52 22.06 9.10
CA TYR A 449 46.79 21.61 8.50
C TYR A 449 47.04 22.27 7.14
N GLN A 450 46.04 22.30 6.26
CA GLN A 450 46.17 22.93 4.94
C GLN A 450 46.44 24.44 5.07
N SER A 451 45.65 25.12 5.92
CA SER A 451 45.84 26.54 6.18
C SER A 451 47.25 26.87 6.71
N GLY A 452 47.69 26.12 7.73
CA GLY A 452 49.00 26.29 8.31
C GLY A 452 50.14 25.97 7.34
N SER A 453 49.99 24.88 6.56
CA SER A 453 50.98 24.48 5.56
C SER A 453 51.12 25.49 4.43
N ASP A 454 50.03 26.10 3.97
CA ASP A 454 50.08 27.12 2.92
C ASP A 454 50.80 28.38 3.41
N LYS A 455 50.53 28.83 4.65
CA LYS A 455 51.23 29.93 5.28
C LYS A 455 52.71 29.61 5.53
N ALA A 456 53.02 28.38 5.91
CA ALA A 456 54.39 27.92 6.17
C ALA A 456 55.28 27.91 4.91
N ARG A 457 54.67 27.82 3.71
CA ARG A 457 55.40 27.81 2.42
C ARG A 457 56.03 29.13 2.04
N ILE A 458 55.65 30.25 2.67
CA ILE A 458 56.26 31.53 2.40
C ILE A 458 57.76 31.43 2.71
N SER A 459 58.60 31.67 1.69
CA SER A 459 60.05 31.45 1.76
C SER A 459 60.84 32.71 1.97
N GLU A 460 60.25 33.88 1.73
CA GLU A 460 60.92 35.15 1.84
C GLU A 460 61.14 35.51 3.32
N LEU A 461 62.41 35.61 3.71
CA LEU A 461 62.85 35.84 5.12
C LEU A 461 62.87 37.32 5.43
N VAL A 462 61.69 37.94 5.62
CA VAL A 462 61.49 39.32 5.95
C VAL A 462 60.65 39.48 7.21
N PRO A 463 60.87 40.55 8.01
CA PRO A 463 60.12 40.72 9.26
C PRO A 463 58.61 40.75 9.12
N GLU A 464 58.10 41.26 7.98
CA GLU A 464 56.68 41.32 7.64
C GLU A 464 56.00 39.96 7.57
N ASN A 465 56.77 38.89 7.37
CA ASN A 465 56.26 37.50 7.28
C ASN A 465 56.22 36.78 8.65
N ILE A 466 56.83 37.33 9.71
CA ILE A 466 56.79 36.76 11.06
C ILE A 466 55.35 36.53 11.55
N PRO A 467 54.41 37.48 11.46
CA PRO A 467 53.04 37.23 11.88
C PRO A 467 52.35 36.08 11.12
N THR A 468 52.70 35.92 9.81
CA THR A 468 52.14 34.86 8.99
C THR A 468 52.65 33.48 9.41
N TRP A 469 53.96 33.34 9.70
CA TRP A 469 54.53 32.10 10.23
C TRP A 469 54.04 31.80 11.65
N GLN A 470 53.84 32.82 12.49
CA GLN A 470 53.20 32.66 13.81
C GLN A 470 51.75 32.14 13.68
N SER A 471 50.99 32.67 12.72
CA SER A 471 49.66 32.19 12.38
C SER A 471 49.67 30.77 11.82
N ALA A 472 50.70 30.40 11.03
CA ALA A 472 50.89 29.04 10.55
C ALA A 472 51.08 28.05 11.69
N ILE A 473 51.94 28.40 12.67
CA ILE A 473 52.20 27.59 13.87
C ILE A 473 50.91 27.36 14.67
N ASN A 474 50.11 28.44 14.86
CA ASN A 474 48.82 28.32 15.55
C ASN A 474 47.84 27.42 14.87
N ASP A 475 47.71 27.54 13.52
CA ASP A 475 46.85 26.65 12.72
C ASP A 475 47.32 25.21 12.81
N LEU A 476 48.64 24.96 12.67
CA LEU A 476 49.20 23.59 12.72
C LEU A 476 49.06 22.95 14.12
N ASN A 477 49.22 23.70 15.19
CA ASN A 477 48.95 23.25 16.55
C ASN A 477 47.46 22.90 16.74
N THR A 478 46.57 23.70 16.18
CA THR A 478 45.13 23.45 16.19
C THR A 478 44.82 22.16 15.38
N ALA A 479 45.46 21.99 14.22
CA ALA A 479 45.34 20.76 13.42
C ALA A 479 45.75 19.52 14.23
N ILE A 480 46.88 19.58 14.93
CA ILE A 480 47.37 18.48 15.75
C ILE A 480 46.36 18.11 16.84
N SER A 481 45.75 19.10 17.50
CA SER A 481 44.77 18.84 18.57
C SER A 481 43.55 18.07 18.07
N TYR A 482 43.05 18.41 16.89
CA TYR A 482 41.95 17.68 16.26
C TYR A 482 42.38 16.28 15.78
N LEU A 483 43.51 16.16 15.08
CA LEU A 483 44.01 14.92 14.50
C LEU A 483 44.41 13.88 15.54
N ALA A 484 44.89 14.30 16.71
CA ALA A 484 45.27 13.42 17.81
C ALA A 484 44.08 12.60 18.35
N SER A 485 42.85 13.08 18.21
CA SER A 485 41.63 12.40 18.66
C SER A 485 41.04 11.45 17.60
N VAL A 486 41.60 11.42 16.39
CA VAL A 486 41.06 10.59 15.29
C VAL A 486 41.44 9.12 15.48
N SER A 487 40.42 8.26 15.54
CA SER A 487 40.54 6.80 15.65
C SER A 487 39.92 6.08 14.44
N GLY A 488 40.23 4.81 14.27
CA GLY A 488 39.64 3.96 13.22
C GLY A 488 40.27 4.16 11.83
N TYR A 489 39.45 4.07 10.78
CA TYR A 489 39.87 3.98 9.37
C TYR A 489 40.84 5.07 8.88
N ARG A 490 40.73 6.30 9.41
CA ARG A 490 41.56 7.44 9.02
C ARG A 490 42.73 7.75 9.98
N SER A 491 42.95 6.92 10.99
CA SER A 491 44.00 7.15 12.00
C SER A 491 45.41 7.23 11.42
N GLY A 492 45.76 6.40 10.44
CA GLY A 492 47.06 6.45 9.77
C GLY A 492 47.28 7.75 8.99
N SER A 493 46.25 8.25 8.26
CA SER A 493 46.33 9.52 7.58
C SER A 493 46.42 10.69 8.56
N ALA A 494 45.70 10.65 9.67
CA ALA A 494 45.77 11.66 10.71
C ALA A 494 47.17 11.71 11.35
N GLN A 495 47.78 10.57 11.67
CA GLN A 495 49.14 10.48 12.21
C GLN A 495 50.17 11.06 11.24
N SER A 496 50.06 10.75 9.93
CA SER A 496 50.95 11.32 8.91
C SER A 496 50.83 12.85 8.82
N MET A 497 49.61 13.37 8.92
CA MET A 497 49.39 14.83 8.97
C MET A 497 49.95 15.47 10.23
N VAL A 498 49.82 14.81 11.39
CA VAL A 498 50.39 15.30 12.65
C VAL A 498 51.93 15.40 12.54
N GLN A 499 52.59 14.37 11.98
CA GLN A 499 54.01 14.39 11.76
C GLN A 499 54.45 15.49 10.80
N ALA A 500 53.73 15.68 9.70
CA ALA A 500 54.00 16.74 8.72
C ALA A 500 53.75 18.13 9.31
N ALA A 501 52.75 18.30 10.17
CA ALA A 501 52.47 19.54 10.88
C ALA A 501 53.60 19.92 11.84
N ASN A 502 54.11 18.94 12.62
CA ASN A 502 55.24 19.17 13.52
C ASN A 502 56.49 19.60 12.73
N ASN A 503 56.77 19.00 11.59
CA ASN A 503 57.91 19.38 10.74
C ASN A 503 57.72 20.85 10.21
N SER A 504 56.52 21.18 9.80
CA SER A 504 56.21 22.53 9.32
C SER A 504 56.31 23.60 10.44
N ILE A 505 55.88 23.27 11.66
CA ILE A 505 56.04 24.13 12.84
C ILE A 505 57.51 24.41 13.09
N SER A 506 58.35 23.38 13.09
CA SER A 506 59.80 23.50 13.31
C SER A 506 60.43 24.42 12.22
N LEU A 507 59.98 24.24 10.96
CA LEU A 507 60.45 25.09 9.86
C LEU A 507 60.03 26.56 10.01
N CYS A 508 58.81 26.83 10.45
CA CYS A 508 58.34 28.16 10.70
C CYS A 508 59.11 28.83 11.85
N GLN A 509 59.36 28.10 12.91
CA GLN A 509 60.14 28.58 14.06
C GLN A 509 61.57 28.94 13.63
N GLU A 510 62.23 28.08 12.86
CA GLU A 510 63.58 28.35 12.32
C GLU A 510 63.58 29.65 11.45
N LYS A 511 62.56 29.85 10.64
CA LYS A 511 62.42 31.08 9.83
C LYS A 511 62.30 32.32 10.69
N ILE A 512 61.47 32.26 11.71
CA ILE A 512 61.28 33.38 12.67
C ILE A 512 62.61 33.69 13.36
N ASP A 513 63.25 32.68 13.96
CA ASP A 513 64.52 32.82 14.66
C ASP A 513 65.64 33.39 13.77
N ARG A 514 65.61 33.03 12.49
CA ARG A 514 66.55 33.57 11.50
C ARG A 514 66.33 35.04 11.24
N VAL A 515 65.12 35.46 10.97
CA VAL A 515 64.77 36.86 10.69
C VAL A 515 65.08 37.74 11.93
N GLU A 516 64.71 37.28 13.14
CA GLU A 516 64.96 38.00 14.37
C GLU A 516 66.46 38.18 14.64
N ARG A 517 67.30 37.18 14.36
CA ARG A 517 68.79 37.26 14.53
C ARG A 517 69.43 38.23 13.55
N TYR A 518 68.91 38.40 12.35
CA TYR A 518 69.46 39.32 11.34
C TYR A 518 68.82 40.75 11.39
N SER A 519 67.80 40.94 12.23
CA SER A 519 67.13 42.19 12.42
C SER A 519 67.66 42.97 13.67
N GLN A 520 68.51 42.29 14.49
CA GLN A 520 69.30 42.87 15.58
C GLN A 520 70.66 43.28 15.05
#